data_d6a21f464dd212983b4ed370d157953c
#
_entry.id   d6a21f464dd212983b4ed370d157953c
#
_cell.length_a   1.000
_cell.length_b   1.000
_cell.length_c   1.000
_cell.angle_alpha   90.00
_cell.angle_beta   90.00
_cell.angle_gamma   90.00
#
_symmetry.space_group_name_H-M   'P 1'
#
loop_
_entity.id
_entity.type
_entity.pdbx_description
1 polymer ?
#
loop_
_entity_poly.entity_id
_entity_poly.type
_entity_poly.pdbx_seq_one_letter_code
_entity_poly.pdbx_strand_id
1 'polypeptide(L)'
;MSPKLQNKLYKKYPDLFIDRKEPVTKSCMCWGCDVGDGWFTLLNILCQSIADHVETLDKKKKIPSVKFLQVKEKFSLLRIYVENGDEIVNNMVNFAETMSGHICETCGVFGVNVGKTTGGWIKTLCKDCAKKENKGWKK
;
A
#
# COMPACT_ATOMS: atom_id res chain seq x y z
N MET A 1 -9.03 2.30 1.49
CA MET A 1 -9.40 1.49 0.30
C MET A 1 -10.78 0.90 0.48
N SER A 2 -11.58 0.82 -0.58
CA SER A 2 -12.92 0.25 -0.53
C SER A 2 -12.90 -1.23 -0.10
N PRO A 3 -13.92 -1.72 0.64
CA PRO A 3 -13.97 -3.11 1.09
C PRO A 3 -13.88 -4.13 -0.05
N LYS A 4 -14.44 -3.81 -1.21
CA LYS A 4 -14.39 -4.66 -2.40
C LYS A 4 -12.95 -4.90 -2.88
N LEU A 5 -12.13 -3.87 -2.91
CA LEU A 5 -10.72 -3.96 -3.35
C LEU A 5 -9.85 -4.59 -2.28
N GLN A 6 -10.05 -4.24 -1.02
CA GLN A 6 -9.35 -4.91 0.10
C GLN A 6 -9.59 -6.42 0.09
N ASN A 7 -10.85 -6.86 -0.05
CA ASN A 7 -11.18 -8.27 -0.10
C ASN A 7 -10.52 -9.03 -1.26
N LYS A 8 -10.27 -8.36 -2.40
CA LYS A 8 -9.49 -8.95 -3.50
C LYS A 8 -8.04 -9.23 -3.08
N LEU A 9 -7.40 -8.27 -2.39
CA LEU A 9 -6.04 -8.46 -1.88
C LEU A 9 -5.99 -9.57 -0.83
N TYR A 10 -6.91 -9.55 0.14
CA TYR A 10 -6.96 -10.55 1.22
C TYR A 10 -7.19 -11.98 0.71
N LYS A 11 -8.03 -12.12 -0.31
CA LYS A 11 -8.29 -13.43 -0.92
C LYS A 11 -7.10 -13.94 -1.72
N LYS A 12 -6.39 -13.05 -2.41
CA LYS A 12 -5.27 -13.42 -3.27
C LYS A 12 -3.97 -13.63 -2.51
N TYR A 13 -3.75 -12.88 -1.42
CA TYR A 13 -2.52 -12.90 -0.63
C TYR A 13 -2.82 -13.09 0.87
N PRO A 14 -3.46 -14.21 1.27
CA PRO A 14 -3.96 -14.40 2.64
C PRO A 14 -2.86 -14.31 3.71
N ASP A 15 -1.64 -14.77 3.39
CA ASP A 15 -0.52 -14.80 4.33
C ASP A 15 0.00 -13.38 4.64
N LEU A 16 0.09 -12.50 3.64
CA LEU A 16 0.51 -11.11 3.84
C LEU A 16 -0.48 -10.34 4.72
N PHE A 17 -1.75 -10.69 4.69
CA PHE A 17 -2.83 -10.04 5.44
C PHE A 17 -3.40 -10.92 6.56
N ILE A 18 -2.60 -11.86 7.09
CA ILE A 18 -3.06 -12.83 8.09
C ILE A 18 -3.58 -12.13 9.35
N ASP A 19 -2.96 -11.02 9.74
CA ASP A 19 -3.29 -10.27 10.96
C ASP A 19 -4.52 -9.35 10.81
N ARG A 20 -5.24 -9.35 9.69
CA ARG A 20 -6.41 -8.46 9.45
C ARG A 20 -7.57 -8.66 10.43
N LYS A 21 -7.60 -9.78 11.14
CA LYS A 21 -8.61 -10.09 12.16
C LYS A 21 -8.06 -10.02 13.59
N GLU A 22 -6.79 -9.73 13.75
CA GLU A 22 -6.18 -9.59 15.06
C GLU A 22 -6.66 -8.30 15.74
N PRO A 23 -6.70 -8.25 17.08
CA PRO A 23 -7.05 -7.04 17.81
C PRO A 23 -5.98 -5.95 17.57
N VAL A 24 -6.38 -4.69 17.69
CA VAL A 24 -5.50 -3.51 17.50
C VAL A 24 -4.27 -3.53 18.41
N THR A 25 -4.33 -4.23 19.53
CA THR A 25 -3.20 -4.42 20.46
C THR A 25 -2.09 -5.31 19.88
N LYS A 26 -2.39 -6.08 18.83
CA LYS A 26 -1.43 -6.98 18.18
C LYS A 26 -0.99 -6.50 16.81
N SER A 27 -1.90 -5.95 16.03
CA SER A 27 -1.60 -5.51 14.67
C SER A 27 -2.54 -4.39 14.24
N CYS A 28 -1.98 -3.39 13.55
CA CYS A 28 -2.77 -2.33 12.93
C CYS A 28 -3.49 -2.77 11.63
N MET A 29 -3.31 -4.03 11.19
CA MET A 29 -4.03 -4.57 10.03
C MET A 29 -5.52 -4.74 10.26
N CYS A 30 -6.01 -4.68 11.51
CA CYS A 30 -7.43 -4.61 11.82
C CYS A 30 -8.13 -3.38 11.19
N TRP A 31 -7.39 -2.30 10.91
CA TRP A 31 -7.88 -1.11 10.18
C TRP A 31 -7.94 -1.31 8.66
N GLY A 32 -7.43 -2.46 8.17
CA GLY A 32 -7.30 -2.74 6.74
C GLY A 32 -6.23 -1.90 6.04
N CYS A 33 -6.38 -1.74 4.72
CA CYS A 33 -5.53 -0.85 3.92
C CYS A 33 -6.11 0.58 3.99
N ASP A 34 -5.59 1.39 4.91
CA ASP A 34 -6.02 2.77 5.16
C ASP A 34 -5.40 3.72 4.13
N VAL A 35 -5.75 3.52 2.87
CA VAL A 35 -5.31 4.26 1.69
C VAL A 35 -6.43 4.37 0.67
N GLY A 36 -6.31 5.25 -0.31
CA GLY A 36 -7.28 5.39 -1.39
C GLY A 36 -7.28 4.22 -2.37
N ASP A 37 -8.36 4.10 -3.15
CA ASP A 37 -8.55 3.03 -4.15
C ASP A 37 -7.55 3.11 -5.29
N GLY A 38 -7.03 4.31 -5.59
CA GLY A 38 -6.06 4.53 -6.67
C GLY A 38 -4.73 3.80 -6.46
N TRP A 39 -4.39 3.43 -5.24
CA TRP A 39 -3.17 2.65 -4.96
C TRP A 39 -3.39 1.13 -4.96
N PHE A 40 -4.60 0.66 -5.33
CA PHE A 40 -4.89 -0.77 -5.40
C PHE A 40 -3.94 -1.53 -6.34
N THR A 41 -3.71 -1.01 -7.55
CA THR A 41 -2.83 -1.67 -8.53
C THR A 41 -1.39 -1.76 -8.02
N LEU A 42 -0.89 -0.67 -7.42
CA LEU A 42 0.45 -0.65 -6.81
C LEU A 42 0.57 -1.71 -5.72
N LEU A 43 -0.39 -1.77 -4.78
CA LEU A 43 -0.40 -2.76 -3.72
C LEU A 43 -0.54 -4.19 -4.26
N ASN A 44 -1.38 -4.42 -5.28
CA ASN A 44 -1.53 -5.75 -5.87
C ASN A 44 -0.23 -6.23 -6.53
N ILE A 45 0.50 -5.36 -7.24
CA ILE A 45 1.80 -5.69 -7.84
C ILE A 45 2.83 -5.97 -6.75
N LEU A 46 2.91 -5.12 -5.72
CA LEU A 46 3.82 -5.33 -4.60
C LEU A 46 3.56 -6.66 -3.89
N CYS A 47 2.30 -6.95 -3.56
CA CYS A 47 1.94 -8.22 -2.91
C CYS A 47 2.31 -9.43 -3.78
N GLN A 48 2.11 -9.36 -5.10
CA GLN A 48 2.50 -10.43 -6.02
C GLN A 48 4.02 -10.61 -6.00
N SER A 49 4.80 -9.53 -6.12
CA SER A 49 6.26 -9.58 -6.11
C SER A 49 6.81 -10.18 -4.81
N ILE A 50 6.23 -9.81 -3.67
CA ILE A 50 6.61 -10.39 -2.37
C ILE A 50 6.25 -11.87 -2.30
N ALA A 51 5.04 -12.25 -2.72
CA ALA A 51 4.60 -13.64 -2.70
C ALA A 51 5.49 -14.53 -3.59
N ASP A 52 5.84 -14.08 -4.79
CA ASP A 52 6.72 -14.79 -5.71
C ASP A 52 8.13 -14.96 -5.13
N HIS A 53 8.67 -13.92 -4.47
CA HIS A 53 9.95 -13.98 -3.80
C HIS A 53 9.94 -14.97 -2.63
N VAL A 54 8.93 -14.88 -1.76
CA VAL A 54 8.77 -15.78 -0.59
C VAL A 54 8.62 -17.23 -1.03
N GLU A 55 7.84 -17.52 -2.07
CA GLU A 55 7.71 -18.87 -2.62
C GLU A 55 9.06 -19.45 -3.08
N THR A 56 9.92 -18.59 -3.65
CA THR A 56 11.27 -19.00 -4.07
C THR A 56 12.15 -19.35 -2.87
N LEU A 57 12.00 -18.65 -1.75
CA LEU A 57 12.77 -18.90 -0.51
C LEU A 57 12.26 -20.13 0.25
N ASP A 58 10.95 -20.31 0.34
CA ASP A 58 10.34 -21.40 1.13
C ASP A 58 10.73 -22.79 0.62
N LYS A 59 10.98 -22.93 -0.68
CA LYS A 59 11.54 -24.16 -1.27
C LYS A 59 12.96 -24.51 -0.77
N LYS A 60 13.66 -23.58 -0.14
CA LYS A 60 15.07 -23.72 0.28
C LYS A 60 15.28 -23.64 1.79
N LYS A 61 14.42 -22.96 2.54
CA LYS A 61 14.54 -22.74 3.99
C LYS A 61 13.16 -22.59 4.63
N LYS A 62 12.96 -23.15 5.83
CA LYS A 62 11.84 -22.80 6.70
C LYS A 62 12.06 -21.37 7.21
N ILE A 63 11.45 -20.38 6.55
CA ILE A 63 11.45 -18.99 6.99
C ILE A 63 10.08 -18.64 7.58
N PRO A 64 10.03 -17.73 8.58
CA PRO A 64 8.77 -17.19 9.07
C PRO A 64 8.00 -16.52 7.93
N SER A 65 6.68 -16.68 7.92
CA SER A 65 5.82 -16.03 6.91
C SER A 65 5.95 -14.52 6.98
N VAL A 66 6.22 -13.90 5.84
CA VAL A 66 6.18 -12.44 5.69
C VAL A 66 4.75 -11.95 5.82
N LYS A 67 4.50 -10.95 6.65
CA LYS A 67 3.17 -10.37 6.82
C LYS A 67 3.22 -8.85 6.99
N PHE A 68 2.13 -8.19 6.64
CA PHE A 68 1.94 -6.77 6.89
C PHE A 68 1.40 -6.54 8.29
N LEU A 69 1.99 -5.57 8.99
CA LEU A 69 1.53 -5.09 10.29
C LEU A 69 0.64 -3.86 10.15
N GLN A 70 0.85 -3.05 9.11
CA GLN A 70 0.05 -1.88 8.79
C GLN A 70 0.26 -1.47 7.34
N VAL A 71 -0.82 -1.05 6.68
CA VAL A 71 -0.82 -0.40 5.37
C VAL A 71 -1.61 0.89 5.48
N LYS A 72 -0.95 2.05 5.31
CA LYS A 72 -1.59 3.36 5.50
C LYS A 72 -0.99 4.44 4.60
N GLU A 73 -1.69 5.58 4.53
CA GLU A 73 -1.11 6.84 4.06
C GLU A 73 -0.38 7.53 5.22
N LYS A 74 0.79 8.09 4.93
CA LYS A 74 1.51 8.97 5.85
C LYS A 74 2.30 10.01 5.07
N PHE A 75 2.09 11.28 5.36
CA PHE A 75 2.74 12.40 4.66
C PHE A 75 2.56 12.35 3.14
N SER A 76 1.35 12.06 2.70
CA SER A 76 0.95 11.91 1.29
C SER A 76 1.60 10.75 0.53
N LEU A 77 2.23 9.81 1.22
CA LEU A 77 2.85 8.61 0.63
C LEU A 77 2.27 7.33 1.25
N LEU A 78 2.30 6.25 0.49
CA LEU A 78 2.07 4.91 1.02
C LEU A 78 3.12 4.60 2.09
N ARG A 79 2.70 3.93 3.15
CA ARG A 79 3.56 3.42 4.19
C ARG A 79 3.13 2.00 4.57
N ILE A 80 4.07 1.07 4.53
CA ILE A 80 3.82 -0.34 4.85
C ILE A 80 4.83 -0.82 5.89
N TYR A 81 4.31 -1.33 6.99
CA TYR A 81 5.12 -1.99 8.01
C TYR A 81 5.03 -3.51 7.81
N VAL A 82 6.19 -4.15 7.75
CA VAL A 82 6.33 -5.58 7.45
C VAL A 82 7.00 -6.30 8.60
N GLU A 83 6.53 -7.50 8.92
CA GLU A 83 7.20 -8.44 9.82
C GLU A 83 7.79 -9.60 9.01
N ASN A 84 8.98 -10.06 9.41
CA ASN A 84 9.74 -11.13 8.77
C ASN A 84 10.16 -10.87 7.32
N GLY A 85 10.16 -9.60 6.87
CA GLY A 85 10.69 -9.23 5.56
C GLY A 85 12.22 -9.27 5.53
N ASP A 86 12.79 -9.89 4.52
CA ASP A 86 14.22 -9.79 4.23
C ASP A 86 14.58 -8.48 3.50
N GLU A 87 15.84 -8.30 3.16
CA GLU A 87 16.32 -7.10 2.46
C GLU A 87 15.61 -6.88 1.12
N ILE A 88 15.30 -7.96 0.37
CA ILE A 88 14.61 -7.87 -0.92
C ILE A 88 13.17 -7.39 -0.73
N VAL A 89 12.45 -7.96 0.23
CA VAL A 89 11.08 -7.50 0.57
C VAL A 89 11.09 -6.04 1.01
N ASN A 90 12.03 -5.64 1.87
CA ASN A 90 12.13 -4.25 2.33
C ASN A 90 12.43 -3.29 1.17
N ASN A 91 13.26 -3.68 0.20
CA ASN A 91 13.55 -2.88 -1.00
C ASN A 91 12.31 -2.76 -1.91
N MET A 92 11.54 -3.83 -2.08
CA MET A 92 10.26 -3.79 -2.82
C MET A 92 9.27 -2.83 -2.15
N VAL A 93 9.15 -2.86 -0.82
CA VAL A 93 8.29 -1.95 -0.06
C VAL A 93 8.74 -0.50 -0.23
N ASN A 94 10.02 -0.21 -0.04
CA ASN A 94 10.58 1.13 -0.21
C ASN A 94 10.34 1.68 -1.62
N PHE A 95 10.49 0.84 -2.65
CA PHE A 95 10.19 1.21 -4.02
C PHE A 95 8.71 1.54 -4.21
N ALA A 96 7.80 0.71 -3.69
CA ALA A 96 6.36 0.96 -3.78
C ALA A 96 5.94 2.24 -3.04
N GLU A 97 6.51 2.50 -1.86
CA GLU A 97 6.30 3.74 -1.11
C GLU A 97 6.73 4.97 -1.93
N THR A 98 7.89 4.90 -2.57
CA THR A 98 8.39 5.97 -3.46
C THR A 98 7.46 6.15 -4.67
N MET A 99 7.07 5.06 -5.32
CA MET A 99 6.17 5.09 -6.48
C MET A 99 4.79 5.68 -6.16
N SER A 100 4.31 5.51 -4.93
CA SER A 100 3.01 6.07 -4.50
C SER A 100 2.95 7.60 -4.63
N GLY A 101 4.09 8.28 -4.53
CA GLY A 101 4.19 9.73 -4.75
C GLY A 101 3.94 10.17 -6.19
N HIS A 102 3.91 9.24 -7.14
CA HIS A 102 3.67 9.47 -8.57
C HIS A 102 2.33 8.90 -9.05
N ILE A 103 1.53 8.31 -8.16
CA ILE A 103 0.25 7.67 -8.46
C ILE A 103 -0.85 8.39 -7.67
N CYS A 104 -1.87 8.87 -8.35
CA CYS A 104 -3.02 9.50 -7.69
C CYS A 104 -3.70 8.52 -6.73
N GLU A 105 -3.76 8.86 -5.46
CA GLU A 105 -4.36 8.01 -4.41
C GLU A 105 -5.85 7.73 -4.64
N THR A 106 -6.56 8.65 -5.32
CA THR A 106 -8.00 8.50 -5.58
C THR A 106 -8.29 7.66 -6.82
N CYS A 107 -7.67 7.96 -7.99
CA CYS A 107 -8.03 7.34 -9.27
C CYS A 107 -6.95 6.44 -9.87
N GLY A 108 -5.75 6.40 -9.31
CA GLY A 108 -4.66 5.54 -9.76
C GLY A 108 -3.92 6.02 -11.01
N VAL A 109 -4.25 7.21 -11.56
CA VAL A 109 -3.47 7.74 -12.68
C VAL A 109 -2.03 7.99 -12.25
N PHE A 110 -1.10 7.61 -13.12
CA PHE A 110 0.35 7.77 -12.92
C PHE A 110 0.90 8.91 -13.77
N GLY A 111 1.90 9.61 -13.26
CA GLY A 111 2.78 10.46 -14.08
C GLY A 111 2.70 11.96 -13.79
N VAL A 112 2.96 12.75 -14.84
CA VAL A 112 3.27 14.19 -14.75
C VAL A 112 2.16 15.08 -14.17
N ASN A 113 0.91 14.63 -14.20
CA ASN A 113 -0.23 15.35 -13.65
C ASN A 113 -0.56 14.97 -12.21
N VAL A 114 0.30 14.17 -11.56
CA VAL A 114 0.20 13.82 -10.15
C VAL A 114 1.10 14.74 -9.33
N GLY A 115 0.58 15.26 -8.25
CA GLY A 115 1.27 16.16 -7.34
C GLY A 115 0.64 16.10 -5.95
N LYS A 116 0.88 17.12 -5.14
CA LYS A 116 0.38 17.16 -3.76
C LYS A 116 -0.72 18.21 -3.60
N THR A 117 -1.71 17.90 -2.78
CA THR A 117 -2.69 18.90 -2.37
C THR A 117 -2.05 19.94 -1.45
N THR A 118 -2.65 21.13 -1.40
CA THR A 118 -2.24 22.20 -0.50
C THR A 118 -3.37 22.51 0.47
N GLY A 119 -3.01 22.89 1.70
CA GLY A 119 -3.97 23.17 2.77
C GLY A 119 -4.55 21.89 3.42
N GLY A 120 -4.63 21.88 4.75
CA GLY A 120 -5.16 20.78 5.51
C GLY A 120 -4.37 19.47 5.35
N TRP A 121 -5.08 18.35 5.25
CA TRP A 121 -4.47 17.03 5.05
C TRP A 121 -3.93 16.89 3.62
N ILE A 122 -2.62 16.75 3.50
CA ILE A 122 -1.91 16.65 2.22
C ILE A 122 -2.05 15.22 1.66
N LYS A 123 -2.49 15.14 0.39
CA LYS A 123 -2.62 13.89 -0.36
C LYS A 123 -1.85 13.94 -1.67
N THR A 124 -1.45 12.80 -2.18
CA THR A 124 -0.94 12.65 -3.55
C THR A 124 -2.10 12.45 -4.52
N LEU A 125 -2.46 13.48 -5.26
CA LEU A 125 -3.59 13.47 -6.20
C LEU A 125 -3.18 13.98 -7.58
N CYS A 126 -3.90 13.55 -8.61
CA CYS A 126 -3.87 14.26 -9.88
C CYS A 126 -4.68 15.57 -9.78
N LYS A 127 -4.40 16.50 -10.67
CA LYS A 127 -5.05 17.83 -10.70
C LYS A 127 -6.58 17.72 -10.73
N ASP A 128 -7.13 16.77 -11.50
CA ASP A 128 -8.59 16.59 -11.64
C ASP A 128 -9.23 16.07 -10.36
N CYS A 129 -8.59 15.09 -9.68
CA CYS A 129 -9.08 14.59 -8.40
C CYS A 129 -8.97 15.66 -7.30
N ALA A 130 -7.90 16.44 -7.25
CA ALA A 130 -7.76 17.53 -6.32
C ALA A 130 -8.86 18.59 -6.51
N LYS A 131 -9.17 18.93 -7.77
CA LYS A 131 -10.27 19.85 -8.10
C LYS A 131 -11.64 19.30 -7.65
N LYS A 132 -11.90 18.01 -7.88
CA LYS A 132 -13.15 17.36 -7.43
C LYS A 132 -13.28 17.33 -5.91
N GLU A 133 -12.19 17.23 -5.17
CA GLU A 133 -12.16 17.29 -3.70
C GLU A 133 -12.09 18.73 -3.16
N ASN A 134 -12.21 19.74 -4.00
CA ASN A 134 -12.08 21.18 -3.63
C ASN A 134 -10.77 21.50 -2.89
N LYS A 135 -9.66 20.88 -3.30
CA LYS A 135 -8.34 21.08 -2.71
C LYS A 135 -7.44 21.88 -3.62
N GLY A 136 -6.62 22.74 -3.04
CA GLY A 136 -5.47 23.32 -3.73
C GLY A 136 -4.50 22.19 -4.16
N TRP A 137 -3.70 22.45 -5.21
CA TRP A 137 -2.79 21.48 -5.78
C TRP A 137 -1.50 22.13 -6.26
N LYS A 138 -0.39 21.44 -6.05
CA LYS A 138 0.93 21.78 -6.60
C LYS A 138 1.64 20.52 -7.08
N LYS A 139 2.46 20.70 -8.07
CA LYS A 139 3.36 19.66 -8.56
C LYS A 139 4.56 19.49 -7.63
#